data_e33a7a3f4ec834e2141943f021d1aa64
#
_entry.id   e33a7a3f4ec834e2141943f021d1aa64
#
_cell.length_a   1.000
_cell.length_b   1.000
_cell.length_c   1.000
_cell.angle_alpha   90.00
_cell.angle_beta   90.00
_cell.angle_gamma   90.00
#
_symmetry.space_group_name_H-M   'P 1'
#
loop_
_entity.id
_entity.type
_entity.pdbx_description
1 polymer ?
#
loop_
_entity_poly.entity_id
_entity_poly.type
_entity_poly.pdbx_seq_one_letter_code
_entity_poly.pdbx_strand_id
1 'polypeptide(L)'
;MTITPPWRLRLLMVSAHYFPDMGGIETHVHEVARRLVQRGIDVTLLTTMPQSTLTRLPRESESEGLRIIRVNAWSHTSDLCIAPEVYSVIKAGAWDLVHCQGIHTIVPPLAMLAAKRAHIPFVVTFHTGGHSSPLRNRVRSTQWQALRPLLASAEHLIGVSRFEADYFRQVLHLSAQRFIVIPNGATLPAVPHRVAEKLDHTLIVSLGRLERYKGHQHMIATLPKIREQRPDARLLILGAGPYESSLRKLAHKVGVAEYVEIRAIPASDRQAMAHTLLQASLVTLMSEYEAHPVAVMEALSLHRPVLGIHTAGQRELAEQGLIRTVPLHSPPQVIAAAALEQIERPLILWHIALPTWDECAEQLLAVYQNIDLKRQLQAS
;
A
#
# COMPACT_ATOMS: atom_id res chain seq x y z
N MET A 1 9.94 -29.66 -13.60
CA MET A 1 9.90 -29.24 -15.01
C MET A 1 9.08 -27.97 -15.06
N THR A 2 9.71 -26.84 -15.17
CA THR A 2 9.06 -25.54 -15.38
C THR A 2 8.59 -25.51 -16.84
N ILE A 3 7.27 -25.61 -17.04
CA ILE A 3 6.67 -25.40 -18.35
C ILE A 3 6.80 -23.90 -18.62
N THR A 4 7.78 -23.52 -19.42
CA THR A 4 7.84 -22.14 -19.97
C THR A 4 6.60 -21.96 -20.82
N PRO A 5 5.72 -20.99 -20.53
CA PRO A 5 4.54 -20.77 -21.37
C PRO A 5 4.99 -20.41 -22.79
N PRO A 6 4.29 -20.88 -23.83
CA PRO A 6 4.67 -20.66 -25.24
C PRO A 6 4.51 -19.21 -25.70
N TRP A 7 4.04 -18.31 -24.85
CA TRP A 7 3.82 -16.90 -25.12
C TRP A 7 4.52 -16.04 -24.05
N ARG A 8 5.27 -15.06 -24.52
CA ARG A 8 6.03 -14.15 -23.66
C ARG A 8 5.29 -12.81 -23.60
N LEU A 9 4.37 -12.66 -22.64
CA LEU A 9 3.64 -11.41 -22.43
C LEU A 9 4.62 -10.29 -22.00
N ARG A 10 4.67 -9.22 -22.77
CA ARG A 10 5.43 -8.00 -22.44
C ARG A 10 4.52 -7.06 -21.65
N LEU A 11 4.61 -7.12 -20.33
CA LEU A 11 3.84 -6.33 -19.41
C LEU A 11 4.58 -5.04 -19.06
N LEU A 12 3.95 -3.89 -19.30
CA LEU A 12 4.40 -2.61 -18.73
C LEU A 12 3.60 -2.31 -17.47
N MET A 13 4.23 -2.36 -16.32
CA MET A 13 3.66 -1.90 -15.06
C MET A 13 4.03 -0.43 -14.84
N VAL A 14 3.04 0.44 -14.57
CA VAL A 14 3.25 1.88 -14.41
C VAL A 14 2.88 2.32 -13.00
N SER A 15 3.85 2.87 -12.27
CA SER A 15 3.66 3.44 -10.93
C SER A 15 4.31 4.82 -10.84
N ALA A 16 3.65 5.77 -10.19
CA ALA A 16 4.24 7.10 -10.02
C ALA A 16 5.53 7.06 -9.19
N HIS A 17 5.56 6.23 -8.16
CA HIS A 17 6.70 6.08 -7.27
C HIS A 17 7.11 4.60 -7.19
N TYR A 18 8.40 4.40 -6.91
CA TYR A 18 8.98 3.08 -6.66
C TYR A 18 10.24 3.24 -5.80
N PHE A 19 10.79 2.14 -5.33
CA PHE A 19 11.98 2.14 -4.49
C PHE A 19 13.10 3.04 -5.02
N PRO A 20 13.74 3.82 -4.12
CA PRO A 20 13.76 3.73 -2.65
C PRO A 20 12.59 4.43 -1.93
N ASP A 21 11.66 5.10 -2.63
CA ASP A 21 10.47 5.65 -2.00
C ASP A 21 9.63 4.51 -1.39
N MET A 22 9.09 4.75 -0.18
CA MET A 22 8.37 3.73 0.58
C MET A 22 6.89 4.02 0.73
N GLY A 23 6.08 3.01 0.46
CA GLY A 23 4.64 3.00 0.69
C GLY A 23 4.01 1.66 0.33
N GLY A 24 2.71 1.54 0.57
CA GLY A 24 1.98 0.31 0.27
C GLY A 24 1.91 -0.02 -1.21
N ILE A 25 1.87 1.00 -2.08
CA ILE A 25 1.85 0.83 -3.55
C ILE A 25 3.20 0.30 -4.04
N GLU A 26 4.30 0.91 -3.58
CA GLU A 26 5.65 0.53 -3.95
C GLU A 26 5.96 -0.91 -3.53
N THR A 27 5.51 -1.30 -2.32
CA THR A 27 5.59 -2.69 -1.84
C THR A 27 4.77 -3.64 -2.71
N HIS A 28 3.51 -3.28 -3.03
CA HIS A 28 2.66 -4.08 -3.91
C HIS A 28 3.32 -4.28 -5.29
N VAL A 29 3.76 -3.19 -5.91
CA VAL A 29 4.40 -3.22 -7.24
C VAL A 29 5.63 -4.13 -7.22
N HIS A 30 6.49 -4.00 -6.22
CA HIS A 30 7.70 -4.82 -6.08
C HIS A 30 7.35 -6.30 -5.89
N GLU A 31 6.49 -6.60 -4.94
CA GLU A 31 6.15 -7.98 -4.57
C GLU A 31 5.43 -8.71 -5.71
N VAL A 32 4.58 -8.02 -6.46
CA VAL A 32 3.89 -8.57 -7.62
C VAL A 32 4.84 -8.71 -8.81
N ALA A 33 5.58 -7.65 -9.16
CA ALA A 33 6.43 -7.64 -10.35
C ALA A 33 7.49 -8.75 -10.31
N ARG A 34 8.21 -8.90 -9.20
CA ARG A 34 9.24 -9.95 -9.06
C ARG A 34 8.65 -11.38 -9.17
N ARG A 35 7.42 -11.59 -8.68
CA ARG A 35 6.74 -12.89 -8.81
C ARG A 35 6.25 -13.18 -10.21
N LEU A 36 5.81 -12.15 -10.94
CA LEU A 36 5.46 -12.29 -12.36
C LEU A 36 6.69 -12.61 -13.20
N VAL A 37 7.84 -11.96 -12.94
CA VAL A 37 9.12 -12.28 -13.57
C VAL A 37 9.52 -13.73 -13.31
N GLN A 38 9.43 -14.20 -12.06
CA GLN A 38 9.71 -15.60 -11.69
C GLN A 38 8.79 -16.60 -12.41
N ARG A 39 7.59 -16.17 -12.82
CA ARG A 39 6.63 -16.96 -13.62
C ARG A 39 6.83 -16.82 -15.13
N GLY A 40 7.91 -16.17 -15.56
CA GLY A 40 8.30 -16.06 -16.97
C GLY A 40 7.67 -14.91 -17.74
N ILE A 41 7.00 -13.98 -17.08
CA ILE A 41 6.46 -12.76 -17.70
C ILE A 41 7.59 -11.74 -17.91
N ASP A 42 7.63 -11.10 -19.08
CA ASP A 42 8.55 -10.01 -19.38
C ASP A 42 8.01 -8.70 -18.79
N VAL A 43 8.39 -8.40 -17.55
CA VAL A 43 7.88 -7.23 -16.83
C VAL A 43 8.86 -6.06 -16.93
N THR A 44 8.36 -4.94 -17.42
CA THR A 44 9.05 -3.64 -17.33
C THR A 44 8.26 -2.73 -16.39
N LEU A 45 8.93 -2.14 -15.41
CA LEU A 45 8.37 -1.11 -14.55
C LEU A 45 8.74 0.27 -15.06
N LEU A 46 7.72 1.08 -15.35
CA LEU A 46 7.88 2.50 -15.66
C LEU A 46 7.48 3.34 -14.45
N THR A 47 8.42 4.15 -13.97
CA THR A 47 8.24 4.99 -12.77
C THR A 47 8.92 6.34 -12.93
N THR A 48 8.79 7.23 -11.95
CA THR A 48 9.50 8.51 -11.95
C THR A 48 10.80 8.44 -11.16
N MET A 49 11.71 9.39 -11.42
CA MET A 49 12.89 9.57 -10.59
C MET A 49 12.48 9.93 -9.17
N PRO A 50 13.07 9.27 -8.14
CA PRO A 50 12.77 9.60 -6.75
C PRO A 50 13.29 11.01 -6.42
N GLN A 51 12.54 11.73 -5.58
CA GLN A 51 12.90 13.10 -5.17
C GLN A 51 13.85 13.14 -3.98
N SER A 52 13.92 12.07 -3.20
CA SER A 52 14.56 12.05 -1.89
C SER A 52 15.98 11.50 -1.87
N THR A 53 16.56 11.12 -3.01
CA THR A 53 17.90 10.52 -3.03
C THR A 53 18.98 11.55 -3.31
N LEU A 54 20.01 11.56 -2.44
CA LEU A 54 21.25 12.32 -2.66
C LEU A 54 22.02 11.84 -3.90
N THR A 55 21.78 10.61 -4.34
CA THR A 55 22.40 10.00 -5.51
C THR A 55 21.34 9.84 -6.63
N ARG A 56 21.64 10.39 -7.78
CA ARG A 56 20.78 10.22 -8.96
C ARG A 56 20.83 8.77 -9.43
N LEU A 57 19.68 8.10 -9.38
CA LEU A 57 19.55 6.73 -9.90
C LEU A 57 19.70 6.70 -11.44
N PRO A 58 20.16 5.58 -12.02
CA PRO A 58 20.20 5.42 -13.47
C PRO A 58 18.78 5.45 -14.05
N ARG A 59 18.66 5.97 -15.26
CA ARG A 59 17.39 6.00 -16.02
C ARG A 59 16.85 4.61 -16.25
N GLU A 60 17.71 3.68 -16.59
CA GLU A 60 17.39 2.27 -16.73
C GLU A 60 18.22 1.44 -15.77
N SER A 61 17.60 0.46 -15.18
CA SER A 61 18.27 -0.51 -14.31
C SER A 61 17.51 -1.83 -14.35
N GLU A 62 18.16 -2.88 -13.87
CA GLU A 62 17.55 -4.19 -13.70
C GLU A 62 17.77 -4.64 -12.24
N SER A 63 16.75 -5.24 -11.66
CA SER A 63 16.81 -5.83 -10.32
C SER A 63 15.92 -7.07 -10.29
N GLU A 64 16.46 -8.20 -9.88
CA GLU A 64 15.74 -9.49 -9.80
C GLU A 64 15.02 -9.88 -11.11
N GLY A 65 15.60 -9.55 -12.28
CA GLY A 65 14.99 -9.77 -13.60
C GLY A 65 13.89 -8.78 -13.97
N LEU A 66 13.59 -7.80 -13.11
CA LEU A 66 12.69 -6.70 -13.39
C LEU A 66 13.43 -5.54 -14.04
N ARG A 67 13.09 -5.22 -15.30
CA ARG A 67 13.58 -4.00 -15.95
C ARG A 67 12.85 -2.79 -15.41
N ILE A 68 13.58 -1.74 -15.03
CA ILE A 68 13.04 -0.50 -14.46
C ILE A 68 13.44 0.67 -15.33
N ILE A 69 12.45 1.41 -15.83
CA ILE A 69 12.63 2.66 -16.59
C ILE A 69 12.17 3.81 -15.70
N ARG A 70 13.05 4.79 -15.48
CA ARG A 70 12.75 6.00 -14.70
C ARG A 70 12.71 7.22 -15.58
N VAL A 71 11.63 7.98 -15.50
CA VAL A 71 11.44 9.23 -16.24
C VAL A 71 11.50 10.43 -15.28
N ASN A 72 11.90 11.58 -15.81
CA ASN A 72 11.88 12.80 -15.02
C ASN A 72 10.43 13.24 -14.77
N ALA A 73 10.17 13.69 -13.56
CA ALA A 73 8.90 14.30 -13.20
C ALA A 73 9.09 15.72 -12.71
N TRP A 74 8.18 16.60 -13.09
CA TRP A 74 8.03 17.93 -12.51
C TRP A 74 7.04 17.80 -11.37
N SER A 75 7.49 18.07 -10.15
CA SER A 75 6.63 17.99 -8.98
C SER A 75 6.93 19.15 -8.04
N HIS A 76 5.87 19.79 -7.58
CA HIS A 76 5.94 20.71 -6.45
C HIS A 76 5.55 20.02 -5.14
N THR A 77 4.90 18.83 -5.24
CA THR A 77 4.49 17.99 -4.09
C THR A 77 4.51 16.53 -4.52
N SER A 78 4.66 15.61 -3.55
CA SER A 78 4.66 14.15 -3.80
C SER A 78 3.43 13.65 -4.56
N ASP A 79 2.32 14.37 -4.50
CA ASP A 79 1.04 13.99 -5.11
C ASP A 79 0.80 14.60 -6.49
N LEU A 80 1.47 15.71 -6.83
CA LEU A 80 1.38 16.31 -8.16
C LEU A 80 2.62 15.94 -8.98
N CYS A 81 2.66 14.69 -9.43
CA CYS A 81 3.74 14.15 -10.24
C CYS A 81 3.36 14.26 -11.71
N ILE A 82 4.02 15.15 -12.45
CA ILE A 82 3.80 15.37 -13.90
C ILE A 82 5.01 14.83 -14.65
N ALA A 83 4.84 13.74 -15.40
CA ALA A 83 5.89 13.08 -16.16
C ALA A 83 5.45 12.83 -17.62
N PRO A 84 5.53 13.84 -18.52
CA PRO A 84 5.05 13.72 -19.89
C PRO A 84 5.73 12.59 -20.68
N GLU A 85 6.97 12.27 -20.33
CA GLU A 85 7.75 11.21 -20.97
C GLU A 85 7.11 9.81 -20.82
N VAL A 86 6.28 9.59 -19.81
CA VAL A 86 5.47 8.36 -19.68
C VAL A 86 4.68 8.06 -20.93
N TYR A 87 4.08 9.09 -21.53
CA TYR A 87 3.32 8.95 -22.78
C TYR A 87 4.19 8.45 -23.93
N SER A 88 5.38 9.03 -24.10
CA SER A 88 6.31 8.67 -25.18
C SER A 88 6.86 7.26 -25.03
N VAL A 89 7.22 6.85 -23.80
CA VAL A 89 7.71 5.50 -23.50
C VAL A 89 6.66 4.45 -23.82
N ILE A 90 5.40 4.70 -23.47
CA ILE A 90 4.30 3.76 -23.78
C ILE A 90 4.07 3.66 -25.26
N LYS A 91 4.02 4.80 -25.98
CA LYS A 91 3.77 4.84 -27.41
C LYS A 91 4.90 4.21 -28.25
N ALA A 92 6.15 4.37 -27.82
CA ALA A 92 7.32 3.86 -28.54
C ALA A 92 7.60 2.39 -28.27
N GLY A 93 7.10 1.83 -27.16
CA GLY A 93 7.35 0.44 -26.78
C GLY A 93 6.40 -0.54 -27.43
N ALA A 94 6.82 -1.79 -27.46
CA ALA A 94 6.03 -2.90 -28.00
C ALA A 94 5.40 -3.69 -26.83
N TRP A 95 4.43 -3.09 -26.14
CA TRP A 95 3.78 -3.66 -24.98
C TRP A 95 2.53 -4.46 -25.39
N ASP A 96 2.32 -5.60 -24.77
CA ASP A 96 1.11 -6.42 -24.98
C ASP A 96 0.01 -6.00 -24.00
N LEU A 97 0.39 -5.51 -22.81
CA LEU A 97 -0.51 -5.03 -21.76
C LEU A 97 0.13 -3.93 -20.91
N VAL A 98 -0.65 -2.94 -20.53
CA VAL A 98 -0.25 -1.90 -19.55
C VAL A 98 -1.04 -2.08 -18.26
N HIS A 99 -0.35 -2.14 -17.11
CA HIS A 99 -0.98 -2.17 -15.80
C HIS A 99 -0.67 -0.89 -15.01
N CYS A 100 -1.66 -0.03 -14.83
CA CYS A 100 -1.54 1.23 -14.11
C CYS A 100 -1.79 1.02 -12.60
N GLN A 101 -0.88 1.53 -11.77
CA GLN A 101 -0.94 1.44 -10.31
C GLN A 101 -1.33 2.77 -9.69
N GLY A 102 -2.49 2.83 -9.05
CA GLY A 102 -3.07 4.05 -8.49
C GLY A 102 -3.73 4.96 -9.53
N ILE A 103 -4.43 5.97 -9.05
CA ILE A 103 -5.06 7.03 -9.87
C ILE A 103 -4.97 8.42 -9.23
N HIS A 104 -4.21 8.53 -8.13
CA HIS A 104 -4.15 9.74 -7.31
C HIS A 104 -3.10 10.77 -7.77
N THR A 105 -2.21 10.37 -8.68
CA THR A 105 -1.23 11.25 -9.35
C THR A 105 -1.58 11.37 -10.84
N ILE A 106 -0.86 12.21 -11.59
CA ILE A 106 -1.09 12.40 -13.05
C ILE A 106 -0.45 11.28 -13.88
N VAL A 107 0.53 10.55 -13.35
CA VAL A 107 1.28 9.50 -14.07
C VAL A 107 0.36 8.38 -14.58
N PRO A 108 -0.48 7.71 -13.76
CA PRO A 108 -1.36 6.66 -14.25
C PRO A 108 -2.42 7.15 -15.26
N PRO A 109 -3.11 8.28 -15.06
CA PRO A 109 -4.01 8.86 -16.07
C PRO A 109 -3.32 9.11 -17.42
N LEU A 110 -2.09 9.60 -17.42
CA LEU A 110 -1.30 9.80 -18.63
C LEU A 110 -0.94 8.47 -19.31
N ALA A 111 -0.61 7.45 -18.51
CA ALA A 111 -0.37 6.09 -18.99
C ALA A 111 -1.61 5.47 -19.62
N MET A 112 -2.77 5.58 -18.97
CA MET A 112 -4.05 5.12 -19.52
C MET A 112 -4.37 5.80 -20.86
N LEU A 113 -4.15 7.13 -20.95
CA LEU A 113 -4.36 7.87 -22.19
C LEU A 113 -3.42 7.40 -23.32
N ALA A 114 -2.15 7.17 -23.00
CA ALA A 114 -1.15 6.68 -23.96
C ALA A 114 -1.51 5.27 -24.46
N ALA A 115 -1.84 4.35 -23.55
CA ALA A 115 -2.24 2.98 -23.87
C ALA A 115 -3.50 2.97 -24.75
N LYS A 116 -4.55 3.75 -24.38
CA LYS A 116 -5.77 3.88 -25.17
C LYS A 116 -5.50 4.37 -26.61
N ARG A 117 -4.64 5.39 -26.76
CA ARG A 117 -4.30 5.93 -28.09
C ARG A 117 -3.40 5.01 -28.92
N ALA A 118 -2.62 4.17 -28.25
CA ALA A 118 -1.79 3.16 -28.91
C ALA A 118 -2.53 1.83 -29.14
N HIS A 119 -3.82 1.73 -28.79
CA HIS A 119 -4.63 0.51 -28.85
C HIS A 119 -4.03 -0.66 -28.06
N ILE A 120 -3.29 -0.36 -26.99
CA ILE A 120 -2.76 -1.35 -26.05
C ILE A 120 -3.80 -1.54 -24.94
N PRO A 121 -4.23 -2.79 -24.65
CA PRO A 121 -5.13 -3.05 -23.53
C PRO A 121 -4.48 -2.62 -22.22
N PHE A 122 -5.30 -2.19 -21.27
CA PHE A 122 -4.78 -1.82 -19.96
C PHE A 122 -5.74 -2.16 -18.83
N VAL A 123 -5.17 -2.42 -17.67
CA VAL A 123 -5.87 -2.62 -16.40
C VAL A 123 -5.40 -1.59 -15.39
N VAL A 124 -6.21 -1.34 -14.37
CA VAL A 124 -5.91 -0.36 -13.32
C VAL A 124 -6.15 -0.97 -11.96
N THR A 125 -5.15 -0.91 -11.07
CA THR A 125 -5.34 -1.15 -9.64
C THR A 125 -5.40 0.19 -8.90
N PHE A 126 -6.44 0.40 -8.09
CA PHE A 126 -6.72 1.73 -7.55
C PHE A 126 -5.77 2.20 -6.45
N HIS A 127 -5.49 1.39 -5.43
CA HIS A 127 -4.63 1.73 -4.29
C HIS A 127 -4.97 3.09 -3.64
N THR A 128 -6.23 3.34 -3.41
CA THR A 128 -6.66 4.66 -2.93
C THR A 128 -6.25 4.86 -1.48
N GLY A 129 -5.64 6.00 -1.20
CA GLY A 129 -5.27 6.43 0.15
C GLY A 129 -6.00 7.71 0.58
N GLY A 130 -5.94 8.02 1.86
CA GLY A 130 -6.34 9.31 2.39
C GLY A 130 -5.40 10.44 1.99
N HIS A 131 -5.77 11.67 2.32
CA HIS A 131 -4.94 12.85 2.14
C HIS A 131 -5.10 13.81 3.32
N SER A 132 -4.00 14.44 3.76
CA SER A 132 -4.00 15.39 4.89
C SER A 132 -4.76 16.68 4.61
N SER A 133 -5.03 17.03 3.32
CA SER A 133 -5.75 18.24 2.94
C SER A 133 -7.26 17.99 2.84
N PRO A 134 -8.09 18.65 3.66
CA PRO A 134 -9.56 18.54 3.59
C PRO A 134 -10.13 19.01 2.24
N LEU A 135 -9.54 20.05 1.64
CA LEU A 135 -9.97 20.57 0.33
C LEU A 135 -9.78 19.51 -0.75
N ARG A 136 -8.65 18.82 -0.74
CA ARG A 136 -8.32 17.77 -1.72
C ARG A 136 -9.25 16.55 -1.59
N ASN A 137 -9.58 16.16 -0.37
CA ASN A 137 -10.57 15.12 -0.12
C ASN A 137 -11.95 15.48 -0.66
N ARG A 138 -12.34 16.76 -0.57
CA ARG A 138 -13.64 17.25 -1.07
C ARG A 138 -13.74 17.23 -2.59
N VAL A 139 -12.66 17.51 -3.32
CA VAL A 139 -12.66 17.53 -4.80
C VAL A 139 -12.38 16.18 -5.44
N ARG A 140 -12.06 15.14 -4.66
CA ARG A 140 -11.72 13.80 -5.17
C ARG A 140 -12.80 13.16 -6.01
N SER A 141 -14.06 13.23 -5.59
CA SER A 141 -15.17 12.65 -6.35
C SER A 141 -15.28 13.26 -7.76
N THR A 142 -15.10 14.58 -7.87
CA THR A 142 -15.06 15.27 -9.16
C THR A 142 -13.86 14.83 -10.00
N GLN A 143 -12.69 14.64 -9.39
CA GLN A 143 -11.50 14.11 -10.06
C GLN A 143 -11.77 12.71 -10.62
N TRP A 144 -12.40 11.83 -9.83
CA TRP A 144 -12.74 10.48 -10.29
C TRP A 144 -13.72 10.49 -11.45
N GLN A 145 -14.73 11.37 -11.41
CA GLN A 145 -15.66 11.54 -12.51
C GLN A 145 -14.98 12.06 -13.79
N ALA A 146 -14.01 12.96 -13.68
CA ALA A 146 -13.23 13.44 -14.82
C ALA A 146 -12.38 12.32 -15.44
N LEU A 147 -11.91 11.35 -14.65
CA LEU A 147 -11.16 10.19 -15.13
C LEU A 147 -12.07 9.06 -15.66
N ARG A 148 -13.38 9.12 -15.43
CA ARG A 148 -14.34 8.10 -15.84
C ARG A 148 -14.20 7.63 -17.30
N PRO A 149 -14.02 8.51 -18.32
CA PRO A 149 -13.89 8.06 -19.72
C PRO A 149 -12.63 7.21 -19.99
N LEU A 150 -11.54 7.44 -19.25
CA LEU A 150 -10.33 6.62 -19.30
C LEU A 150 -10.54 5.30 -18.57
N LEU A 151 -11.05 5.36 -17.34
CA LEU A 151 -11.32 4.18 -16.51
C LEU A 151 -12.34 3.23 -17.17
N ALA A 152 -13.35 3.78 -17.85
CA ALA A 152 -14.31 2.99 -18.61
C ALA A 152 -13.70 2.29 -19.85
N SER A 153 -12.50 2.67 -20.25
CA SER A 153 -11.77 2.01 -21.36
C SER A 153 -10.81 0.92 -20.88
N ALA A 154 -10.60 0.77 -19.57
CA ALA A 154 -9.78 -0.30 -19.00
C ALA A 154 -10.48 -1.67 -19.25
N GLU A 155 -9.71 -2.72 -19.47
CA GLU A 155 -10.24 -4.09 -19.52
C GLU A 155 -10.84 -4.51 -18.18
N HIS A 156 -10.08 -4.25 -17.09
CA HIS A 156 -10.53 -4.47 -15.73
C HIS A 156 -10.06 -3.34 -14.81
N LEU A 157 -10.88 -3.08 -13.79
CA LEU A 157 -10.63 -2.18 -12.68
C LEU A 157 -10.46 -3.02 -11.41
N ILE A 158 -9.29 -2.95 -10.79
CA ILE A 158 -8.93 -3.83 -9.68
C ILE A 158 -8.94 -3.03 -8.38
N GLY A 159 -9.77 -3.45 -7.44
CA GLY A 159 -9.74 -2.96 -6.06
C GLY A 159 -8.92 -3.90 -5.19
N VAL A 160 -8.12 -3.35 -4.27
CA VAL A 160 -7.35 -4.15 -3.30
C VAL A 160 -8.20 -4.60 -2.10
N SER A 161 -9.47 -4.21 -2.06
CA SER A 161 -10.49 -4.65 -1.10
C SER A 161 -11.88 -4.54 -1.72
N ARG A 162 -12.85 -5.23 -1.13
CA ARG A 162 -14.28 -5.09 -1.52
C ARG A 162 -14.75 -3.67 -1.33
N PHE A 163 -14.36 -3.05 -0.20
CA PHE A 163 -14.65 -1.65 0.07
C PHE A 163 -14.20 -0.74 -1.09
N GLU A 164 -12.97 -0.90 -1.58
CA GLU A 164 -12.43 -0.06 -2.65
C GLU A 164 -13.15 -0.30 -4.00
N ALA A 165 -13.38 -1.56 -4.36
CA ALA A 165 -14.11 -1.92 -5.59
C ALA A 165 -15.54 -1.36 -5.58
N ASP A 166 -16.26 -1.49 -4.46
CA ASP A 166 -17.63 -0.97 -4.31
C ASP A 166 -17.67 0.56 -4.32
N TYR A 167 -16.71 1.20 -3.65
CA TYR A 167 -16.58 2.66 -3.66
C TYR A 167 -16.43 3.20 -5.09
N PHE A 168 -15.48 2.66 -5.88
CA PHE A 168 -15.28 3.12 -7.24
C PHE A 168 -16.42 2.72 -8.18
N ARG A 169 -17.04 1.57 -7.99
CA ARG A 169 -18.24 1.19 -8.74
C ARG A 169 -19.34 2.22 -8.57
N GLN A 170 -19.59 2.66 -7.33
CA GLN A 170 -20.61 3.67 -7.01
C GLN A 170 -20.22 5.04 -7.56
N VAL A 171 -18.99 5.52 -7.31
CA VAL A 171 -18.56 6.86 -7.73
C VAL A 171 -18.48 6.98 -9.26
N LEU A 172 -18.02 5.94 -9.96
CA LEU A 172 -17.83 5.96 -11.41
C LEU A 172 -19.10 5.58 -12.19
N HIS A 173 -20.12 5.01 -11.53
CA HIS A 173 -21.32 4.48 -12.19
C HIS A 173 -20.98 3.52 -13.35
N LEU A 174 -20.05 2.59 -13.11
CA LEU A 174 -19.65 1.55 -14.07
C LEU A 174 -20.22 0.19 -13.66
N SER A 175 -20.38 -0.73 -14.65
CA SER A 175 -20.89 -2.08 -14.42
C SER A 175 -19.98 -2.86 -13.45
N ALA A 176 -20.60 -3.65 -12.55
CA ALA A 176 -19.89 -4.49 -11.58
C ALA A 176 -18.92 -5.50 -12.24
N GLN A 177 -19.26 -5.98 -13.45
CA GLN A 177 -18.43 -6.92 -14.21
C GLN A 177 -17.05 -6.40 -14.59
N ARG A 178 -16.84 -5.08 -14.52
CA ARG A 178 -15.54 -4.44 -14.76
C ARG A 178 -14.63 -4.47 -13.56
N PHE A 179 -15.18 -4.71 -12.38
CA PHE A 179 -14.45 -4.67 -11.12
C PHE A 179 -14.07 -6.06 -10.67
N ILE A 180 -12.81 -6.20 -10.27
CA ILE A 180 -12.25 -7.42 -9.67
C ILE A 180 -11.63 -7.01 -8.33
N VAL A 181 -11.75 -7.87 -7.33
CA VAL A 181 -11.07 -7.69 -6.05
C VAL A 181 -9.87 -8.61 -5.98
N ILE A 182 -8.67 -8.05 -5.86
CA ILE A 182 -7.42 -8.78 -5.67
C ILE A 182 -6.69 -8.15 -4.48
N PRO A 183 -6.75 -8.76 -3.29
CA PRO A 183 -6.18 -8.20 -2.09
C PRO A 183 -4.65 -8.19 -2.11
N ASN A 184 -4.06 -7.25 -1.38
CA ASN A 184 -2.62 -7.26 -1.14
C ASN A 184 -2.22 -8.48 -0.33
N GLY A 185 -1.05 -9.04 -0.63
CA GLY A 185 -0.48 -10.13 0.13
C GLY A 185 0.06 -9.69 1.49
N ALA A 186 0.22 -10.67 2.36
CA ALA A 186 0.80 -10.52 3.69
C ALA A 186 1.96 -11.50 3.84
N THR A 187 3.18 -11.07 3.54
CA THR A 187 4.35 -11.92 3.75
C THR A 187 5.54 -11.07 4.16
N LEU A 188 6.13 -11.43 5.29
CA LEU A 188 7.43 -10.96 5.73
C LEU A 188 8.40 -12.15 5.80
N PRO A 189 9.73 -11.92 5.68
CA PRO A 189 10.71 -12.98 5.86
C PRO A 189 10.54 -13.66 7.22
N ALA A 190 10.70 -14.98 7.24
CA ALA A 190 10.70 -15.71 8.48
C ALA A 190 11.87 -15.25 9.37
N VAL A 191 11.56 -14.94 10.62
CA VAL A 191 12.58 -14.63 11.63
C VAL A 191 12.76 -15.86 12.50
N PRO A 192 13.99 -16.35 12.73
CA PRO A 192 14.23 -17.46 13.63
C PRO A 192 13.65 -17.18 15.02
N HIS A 193 12.90 -18.12 15.59
CA HIS A 193 12.22 -17.97 16.90
C HIS A 193 13.15 -17.57 18.05
N ARG A 194 14.45 -17.81 17.95
CA ARG A 194 15.46 -17.41 18.94
C ARG A 194 15.73 -15.90 19.01
N VAL A 195 15.24 -15.11 18.05
CA VAL A 195 15.55 -13.67 17.93
C VAL A 195 14.44 -12.79 18.49
N ALA A 196 13.26 -13.34 18.73
CA ALA A 196 12.18 -12.61 19.42
C ALA A 196 12.45 -12.61 20.94
N GLU A 197 13.50 -11.90 21.38
CA GLU A 197 13.67 -11.61 22.80
C GLU A 197 12.43 -10.88 23.31
N LYS A 198 11.81 -11.44 24.33
CA LYS A 198 10.69 -10.79 24.98
C LYS A 198 11.20 -9.50 25.62
N LEU A 199 10.73 -8.37 25.14
CA LEU A 199 11.09 -7.09 25.74
C LEU A 199 10.63 -7.03 27.20
N ASP A 200 11.38 -6.33 28.03
CA ASP A 200 11.05 -6.02 29.42
C ASP A 200 9.96 -4.95 29.57
N HIS A 201 9.41 -4.50 28.44
CA HIS A 201 8.40 -3.45 28.36
C HIS A 201 7.33 -3.77 27.29
N THR A 202 6.16 -3.12 27.44
CA THR A 202 5.05 -3.21 26.51
C THR A 202 5.34 -2.30 25.30
N LEU A 203 5.71 -2.89 24.15
CA LEU A 203 5.99 -2.15 22.92
C LEU A 203 4.73 -1.99 22.08
N ILE A 204 4.31 -0.75 21.85
CA ILE A 204 3.26 -0.38 20.91
C ILE A 204 3.91 0.18 19.65
N VAL A 205 3.60 -0.39 18.48
CA VAL A 205 4.17 0.04 17.20
C VAL A 205 3.10 0.71 16.35
N SER A 206 3.34 1.96 15.94
CA SER A 206 2.46 2.71 15.03
C SER A 206 3.10 2.82 13.65
N LEU A 207 2.44 2.28 12.61
CA LEU A 207 3.02 2.12 11.27
C LEU A 207 2.47 3.13 10.28
N GLY A 208 3.32 3.65 9.38
CA GLY A 208 2.90 4.41 8.23
C GLY A 208 3.72 5.67 7.98
N ARG A 209 3.53 6.29 6.80
CA ARG A 209 4.15 7.59 6.49
C ARG A 209 3.77 8.62 7.55
N LEU A 210 4.69 9.51 7.90
CA LEU A 210 4.43 10.57 8.88
C LEU A 210 3.62 11.70 8.22
N GLU A 211 2.34 11.42 8.04
CA GLU A 211 1.31 12.28 7.51
C GLU A 211 0.19 12.43 8.56
N ARG A 212 -0.48 13.59 8.59
CA ARG A 212 -1.50 13.84 9.61
C ARG A 212 -2.63 12.82 9.59
N TYR A 213 -3.13 12.44 8.40
CA TYR A 213 -4.23 11.48 8.24
C TYR A 213 -3.88 10.05 8.65
N LYS A 214 -2.59 9.72 8.82
CA LYS A 214 -2.11 8.41 9.30
C LYS A 214 -2.32 8.22 10.80
N GLY A 215 -2.61 9.29 11.55
CA GLY A 215 -3.16 9.23 12.88
C GLY A 215 -2.17 8.90 14.00
N HIS A 216 -0.86 8.95 13.77
CA HIS A 216 0.16 8.73 14.81
C HIS A 216 -0.02 9.62 16.04
N GLN A 217 -0.54 10.86 15.83
CA GLN A 217 -0.84 11.80 16.90
C GLN A 217 -1.87 11.26 17.91
N HIS A 218 -2.78 10.39 17.48
CA HIS A 218 -3.78 9.79 18.36
C HIS A 218 -3.11 8.84 19.35
N MET A 219 -2.13 8.04 18.91
CA MET A 219 -1.39 7.16 19.80
C MET A 219 -0.49 7.91 20.78
N ILE A 220 0.15 9.01 20.34
CA ILE A 220 0.92 9.88 21.26
C ILE A 220 0.00 10.46 22.33
N ALA A 221 -1.17 11.00 21.94
CA ALA A 221 -2.14 11.56 22.87
C ALA A 221 -2.75 10.50 23.82
N THR A 222 -2.78 9.25 23.40
CA THR A 222 -3.33 8.12 24.16
C THR A 222 -2.30 7.52 25.14
N LEU A 223 -1.01 7.62 24.83
CA LEU A 223 0.05 6.96 25.61
C LEU A 223 0.03 7.29 27.10
N PRO A 224 -0.22 8.55 27.57
CA PRO A 224 -0.35 8.83 29.01
C PRO A 224 -1.38 7.94 29.69
N LYS A 225 -2.56 7.73 29.03
CA LYS A 225 -3.64 6.90 29.57
C LYS A 225 -3.32 5.41 29.61
N ILE A 226 -2.57 4.92 28.60
CA ILE A 226 -2.08 3.54 28.63
C ILE A 226 -1.08 3.36 29.77
N ARG A 227 -0.18 4.32 29.98
CA ARG A 227 0.86 4.28 31.01
C ARG A 227 0.33 4.36 32.44
N GLU A 228 -0.89 4.85 32.66
CA GLU A 228 -1.57 4.76 33.97
C GLU A 228 -1.75 3.30 34.43
N GLN A 229 -1.96 2.36 33.48
CA GLN A 229 -2.15 0.92 33.76
C GLN A 229 -0.92 0.07 33.38
N ARG A 230 -0.13 0.53 32.45
CA ARG A 230 1.11 -0.10 31.94
C ARG A 230 2.26 0.90 31.97
N PRO A 231 2.87 1.17 33.12
CA PRO A 231 3.95 2.16 33.27
C PRO A 231 5.17 1.85 32.38
N ASP A 232 5.35 0.58 31.99
CA ASP A 232 6.36 0.06 31.10
C ASP A 232 6.09 0.35 29.60
N ALA A 233 4.88 0.83 29.24
CA ALA A 233 4.50 1.03 27.86
C ALA A 233 5.37 2.07 27.14
N ARG A 234 5.84 1.71 25.94
CA ARG A 234 6.59 2.55 25.01
C ARG A 234 5.92 2.57 23.64
N LEU A 235 6.02 3.67 22.92
CA LEU A 235 5.47 3.85 21.58
C LEU A 235 6.63 4.00 20.58
N LEU A 236 6.71 3.10 19.63
CA LEU A 236 7.56 3.20 18.46
C LEU A 236 6.73 3.62 17.23
N ILE A 237 7.05 4.74 16.62
CA ILE A 237 6.44 5.19 15.36
C ILE A 237 7.42 4.86 14.23
N LEU A 238 7.00 3.97 13.34
CA LEU A 238 7.78 3.53 12.19
C LEU A 238 7.31 4.23 10.93
N GLY A 239 8.11 5.16 10.44
CA GLY A 239 7.86 5.88 9.21
C GLY A 239 8.73 7.11 9.04
N ALA A 240 8.59 7.74 7.88
CA ALA A 240 9.19 9.02 7.56
C ALA A 240 8.14 9.94 6.94
N GLY A 241 8.31 11.25 7.05
CA GLY A 241 7.40 12.20 6.42
C GLY A 241 7.37 13.58 7.08
N PRO A 242 6.68 14.55 6.48
CA PRO A 242 6.73 15.95 6.88
C PRO A 242 6.09 16.25 8.25
N TYR A 243 5.30 15.29 8.80
CA TYR A 243 4.59 15.50 10.06
C TYR A 243 5.44 15.17 11.31
N GLU A 244 6.69 14.69 11.16
CA GLU A 244 7.56 14.25 12.26
C GLU A 244 7.76 15.32 13.33
N SER A 245 8.10 16.55 12.93
CA SER A 245 8.33 17.65 13.88
C SER A 245 7.11 17.95 14.75
N SER A 246 5.91 17.84 14.16
CA SER A 246 4.63 18.03 14.87
C SER A 246 4.39 16.89 15.88
N LEU A 247 4.73 15.65 15.53
CA LEU A 247 4.61 14.50 16.42
C LEU A 247 5.55 14.61 17.62
N ARG A 248 6.80 14.99 17.40
CA ARG A 248 7.78 15.22 18.48
C ARG A 248 7.33 16.34 19.43
N LYS A 249 6.85 17.48 18.88
CA LYS A 249 6.26 18.57 19.70
C LYS A 249 5.07 18.09 20.53
N LEU A 250 4.20 17.25 19.96
CA LEU A 250 3.06 16.71 20.67
C LEU A 250 3.51 15.80 21.82
N ALA A 251 4.47 14.91 21.59
CA ALA A 251 5.00 14.01 22.63
C ALA A 251 5.57 14.81 23.82
N HIS A 252 6.28 15.89 23.58
CA HIS A 252 6.73 16.81 24.64
C HIS A 252 5.56 17.48 25.35
N LYS A 253 4.58 17.99 24.60
CA LYS A 253 3.41 18.68 25.17
C LYS A 253 2.60 17.81 26.12
N VAL A 254 2.47 16.50 25.81
CA VAL A 254 1.69 15.57 26.65
C VAL A 254 2.55 14.79 27.66
N GLY A 255 3.85 15.13 27.77
CA GLY A 255 4.77 14.61 28.78
C GLY A 255 5.23 13.16 28.58
N VAL A 256 5.26 12.67 27.32
CA VAL A 256 5.66 11.30 27.01
C VAL A 256 6.87 11.20 26.07
N ALA A 257 7.59 12.27 25.84
CA ALA A 257 8.69 12.30 24.87
C ALA A 257 9.75 11.22 25.08
N GLU A 258 10.06 10.86 26.34
CA GLU A 258 11.04 9.82 26.70
C GLU A 258 10.53 8.38 26.41
N TYR A 259 9.24 8.23 26.15
CA TYR A 259 8.59 6.95 25.88
C TYR A 259 8.17 6.80 24.43
N VAL A 260 8.50 7.79 23.57
CA VAL A 260 8.15 7.80 22.15
C VAL A 260 9.42 7.85 21.31
N GLU A 261 9.63 6.79 20.55
CA GLU A 261 10.67 6.74 19.52
C GLU A 261 10.03 6.93 18.13
N ILE A 262 10.66 7.73 17.28
CA ILE A 262 10.26 7.91 15.87
C ILE A 262 11.48 7.61 15.00
N ARG A 263 11.36 6.58 14.16
CA ARG A 263 12.41 6.19 13.22
C ARG A 263 11.83 5.55 11.96
N ALA A 264 12.64 5.45 10.91
CA ALA A 264 12.32 4.70 9.70
C ALA A 264 13.13 3.39 9.61
N ILE A 265 12.55 2.40 8.97
CA ILE A 265 13.26 1.19 8.51
C ILE A 265 13.31 1.27 6.99
N PRO A 266 14.49 1.10 6.34
CA PRO A 266 14.58 1.09 4.88
C PRO A 266 13.65 0.04 4.26
N ALA A 267 13.05 0.35 3.09
CA ALA A 267 12.15 -0.56 2.38
C ALA A 267 12.79 -1.92 2.06
N SER A 268 14.08 -1.89 1.75
CA SER A 268 14.87 -3.08 1.44
C SER A 268 15.14 -3.97 2.65
N ASP A 269 15.04 -3.43 3.88
CA ASP A 269 15.32 -4.18 5.11
C ASP A 269 14.05 -4.82 5.68
N ARG A 270 13.50 -5.77 4.91
CA ARG A 270 12.30 -6.52 5.31
C ARG A 270 12.52 -7.37 6.55
N GLN A 271 13.77 -7.77 6.80
CA GLN A 271 14.16 -8.53 7.98
C GLN A 271 14.06 -7.69 9.26
N ALA A 272 14.58 -6.46 9.23
CA ALA A 272 14.44 -5.53 10.37
C ALA A 272 12.98 -5.16 10.64
N MET A 273 12.14 -5.03 9.60
CA MET A 273 10.70 -4.83 9.75
C MET A 273 10.06 -6.01 10.47
N ALA A 274 10.30 -7.24 9.99
CA ALA A 274 9.76 -8.46 10.60
C ALA A 274 10.20 -8.60 12.07
N HIS A 275 11.49 -8.37 12.36
CA HIS A 275 12.03 -8.43 13.72
C HIS A 275 11.35 -7.40 14.64
N THR A 276 11.21 -6.15 14.18
CA THR A 276 10.57 -5.09 14.98
C THR A 276 9.10 -5.39 15.24
N LEU A 277 8.37 -5.90 14.25
CA LEU A 277 6.96 -6.27 14.42
C LEU A 277 6.78 -7.46 15.35
N LEU A 278 7.67 -8.45 15.32
CA LEU A 278 7.62 -9.60 16.25
C LEU A 278 7.76 -9.19 17.73
N GLN A 279 8.47 -8.11 17.99
CA GLN A 279 8.61 -7.55 19.36
C GLN A 279 7.37 -6.77 19.82
N ALA A 280 6.47 -6.37 18.91
CA ALA A 280 5.31 -5.56 19.24
C ALA A 280 4.31 -6.33 20.10
N SER A 281 3.92 -5.76 21.23
CA SER A 281 2.76 -6.20 22.04
C SER A 281 1.45 -5.78 21.36
N LEU A 282 1.47 -4.68 20.60
CA LEU A 282 0.36 -4.15 19.84
C LEU A 282 0.87 -3.38 18.63
N VAL A 283 0.28 -3.65 17.47
CA VAL A 283 0.47 -2.82 16.26
C VAL A 283 -0.73 -1.92 16.07
N THR A 284 -0.50 -0.66 15.73
CA THR A 284 -1.59 0.31 15.56
C THR A 284 -1.55 1.00 14.21
N LEU A 285 -2.73 1.19 13.61
CA LEU A 285 -2.92 1.98 12.39
C LEU A 285 -4.14 2.89 12.57
N MET A 286 -3.91 4.12 13.05
CA MET A 286 -4.95 5.11 13.35
C MET A 286 -5.33 5.96 12.14
N SER A 287 -5.13 5.44 10.92
CA SER A 287 -5.39 6.16 9.67
C SER A 287 -6.87 6.44 9.46
N GLU A 288 -7.20 7.66 9.03
CA GLU A 288 -8.56 8.05 8.65
C GLU A 288 -9.07 7.29 7.42
N TYR A 289 -8.17 6.81 6.58
CA TYR A 289 -8.49 6.07 5.37
C TYR A 289 -7.38 5.09 4.97
N GLU A 290 -7.75 3.84 4.70
CA GLU A 290 -6.91 2.80 4.10
C GLU A 290 -7.77 1.92 3.19
N ALA A 291 -7.29 1.58 2.00
CA ALA A 291 -7.99 0.64 1.12
C ALA A 291 -7.76 -0.82 1.57
N HIS A 292 -6.50 -1.22 1.66
CA HIS A 292 -6.06 -2.51 2.19
C HIS A 292 -4.64 -2.35 2.71
N PRO A 293 -4.47 -2.07 4.02
CA PRO A 293 -3.19 -1.65 4.57
C PRO A 293 -2.18 -2.79 4.66
N VAL A 294 -1.17 -2.77 3.79
CA VAL A 294 -0.07 -3.77 3.75
C VAL A 294 0.56 -3.94 5.13
N ALA A 295 0.83 -2.84 5.84
CA ALA A 295 1.44 -2.88 7.17
C ALA A 295 0.62 -3.65 8.22
N VAL A 296 -0.72 -3.58 8.13
CA VAL A 296 -1.62 -4.39 8.99
C VAL A 296 -1.54 -5.86 8.60
N MET A 297 -1.56 -6.15 7.29
CA MET A 297 -1.46 -7.52 6.80
C MET A 297 -0.13 -8.16 7.21
N GLU A 298 0.96 -7.40 7.18
CA GLU A 298 2.28 -7.84 7.66
C GLU A 298 2.28 -8.14 9.17
N ALA A 299 1.65 -7.29 9.99
CA ALA A 299 1.53 -7.54 11.42
C ALA A 299 0.71 -8.81 11.70
N LEU A 300 -0.40 -9.00 10.98
CA LEU A 300 -1.26 -10.18 11.11
C LEU A 300 -0.55 -11.47 10.67
N SER A 301 0.29 -11.42 9.63
CA SER A 301 1.09 -12.58 9.18
C SER A 301 2.11 -13.04 10.24
N LEU A 302 2.51 -12.14 11.14
CA LEU A 302 3.35 -12.42 12.30
C LEU A 302 2.55 -12.68 13.58
N HIS A 303 1.24 -12.86 13.48
CA HIS A 303 0.33 -13.06 14.61
C HIS A 303 0.42 -11.92 15.66
N ARG A 304 0.61 -10.68 15.20
CA ARG A 304 0.59 -9.53 16.11
C ARG A 304 -0.82 -8.95 16.23
N PRO A 305 -1.27 -8.63 17.46
CA PRO A 305 -2.56 -7.99 17.65
C PRO A 305 -2.55 -6.59 17.03
N VAL A 306 -3.65 -6.23 16.37
CA VAL A 306 -3.77 -4.95 15.68
C VAL A 306 -4.96 -4.16 16.20
N LEU A 307 -4.75 -2.85 16.41
CA LEU A 307 -5.79 -1.87 16.69
C LEU A 307 -5.83 -0.82 15.59
N GLY A 308 -6.98 -0.59 15.01
CA GLY A 308 -7.20 0.37 13.93
C GLY A 308 -8.38 1.31 14.16
N ILE A 309 -8.71 2.09 13.13
CA ILE A 309 -9.91 2.94 13.07
C ILE A 309 -10.99 2.22 12.26
N HIS A 310 -12.24 2.29 12.70
CA HIS A 310 -13.37 1.65 12.03
C HIS A 310 -13.80 2.45 10.78
N THR A 311 -12.93 2.48 9.76
CA THR A 311 -13.16 3.20 8.50
C THR A 311 -12.62 2.42 7.31
N ALA A 312 -13.21 2.63 6.14
CA ALA A 312 -12.71 2.12 4.85
C ALA A 312 -12.35 0.62 4.91
N GLY A 313 -11.20 0.24 4.36
CA GLY A 313 -10.74 -1.17 4.35
C GLY A 313 -10.41 -1.74 5.73
N GLN A 314 -10.11 -0.92 6.74
CA GLN A 314 -9.92 -1.40 8.12
C GLN A 314 -11.23 -1.96 8.72
N ARG A 315 -12.38 -1.37 8.35
CA ARG A 315 -13.70 -1.90 8.73
C ARG A 315 -13.90 -3.31 8.17
N GLU A 316 -13.53 -3.54 6.91
CA GLU A 316 -13.62 -4.87 6.29
C GLU A 316 -12.78 -5.91 7.07
N LEU A 317 -11.57 -5.55 7.49
CA LEU A 317 -10.72 -6.42 8.32
C LEU A 317 -11.32 -6.67 9.72
N ALA A 318 -11.96 -5.66 10.32
CA ALA A 318 -12.63 -5.81 11.60
C ALA A 318 -13.89 -6.70 11.51
N GLU A 319 -14.68 -6.58 10.44
CA GLU A 319 -15.85 -7.44 10.15
C GLU A 319 -15.43 -8.91 9.96
N GLN A 320 -14.22 -9.15 9.46
CA GLN A 320 -13.61 -10.48 9.37
C GLN A 320 -13.03 -10.97 10.71
N GLY A 321 -13.07 -10.16 11.76
CA GLY A 321 -12.51 -10.49 13.08
C GLY A 321 -10.98 -10.45 13.14
N LEU A 322 -10.31 -9.87 12.15
CA LEU A 322 -8.84 -9.86 12.06
C LEU A 322 -8.20 -8.80 12.96
N ILE A 323 -8.87 -7.67 13.15
CA ILE A 323 -8.36 -6.55 13.93
C ILE A 323 -9.45 -5.99 14.86
N ARG A 324 -9.03 -5.38 15.96
CA ARG A 324 -9.91 -4.55 16.77
C ARG A 324 -9.90 -3.13 16.21
N THR A 325 -11.05 -2.44 16.25
CA THR A 325 -11.16 -1.06 15.77
C THR A 325 -11.90 -0.18 16.77
N VAL A 326 -11.60 1.11 16.73
CA VAL A 326 -12.36 2.16 17.43
C VAL A 326 -12.98 3.11 16.41
N PRO A 327 -14.09 3.79 16.74
CA PRO A 327 -14.67 4.81 15.86
C PRO A 327 -13.69 5.92 15.50
N LEU A 328 -13.84 6.52 14.32
CA LEU A 328 -13.09 7.71 13.92
C LEU A 328 -13.34 8.84 14.93
N HIS A 329 -12.30 9.57 15.29
CA HIS A 329 -12.32 10.64 16.29
C HIS A 329 -12.62 10.18 17.74
N SER A 330 -12.38 8.90 18.06
CA SER A 330 -12.46 8.43 19.46
C SER A 330 -11.51 9.21 20.36
N PRO A 331 -11.94 9.58 21.58
CA PRO A 331 -11.08 10.25 22.52
C PRO A 331 -9.97 9.30 23.05
N PRO A 332 -8.86 9.84 23.56
CA PRO A 332 -7.73 9.03 24.06
C PRO A 332 -8.11 7.94 25.06
N GLN A 333 -9.11 8.16 25.89
CA GLN A 333 -9.58 7.17 26.88
C GLN A 333 -10.17 5.92 26.21
N VAL A 334 -10.95 6.10 25.15
CA VAL A 334 -11.56 4.99 24.39
C VAL A 334 -10.48 4.22 23.63
N ILE A 335 -9.52 4.94 23.00
CA ILE A 335 -8.40 4.30 22.31
C ILE A 335 -7.52 3.53 23.31
N ALA A 336 -7.25 4.08 24.50
CA ALA A 336 -6.47 3.43 25.54
C ALA A 336 -7.14 2.14 26.03
N ALA A 337 -8.44 2.18 26.31
CA ALA A 337 -9.20 1.00 26.75
C ALA A 337 -9.14 -0.11 25.68
N ALA A 338 -9.34 0.23 24.40
CA ALA A 338 -9.27 -0.74 23.30
C ALA A 338 -7.84 -1.28 23.10
N ALA A 339 -6.81 -0.44 23.27
CA ALA A 339 -5.41 -0.86 23.19
C ALA A 339 -5.04 -1.83 24.31
N LEU A 340 -5.41 -1.52 25.54
CA LEU A 340 -5.18 -2.39 26.71
C LEU A 340 -5.93 -3.71 26.56
N GLU A 341 -7.19 -3.67 26.15
CA GLU A 341 -7.96 -4.88 25.87
C GLU A 341 -7.31 -5.73 24.77
N GLN A 342 -6.79 -5.11 23.71
CA GLN A 342 -6.14 -5.84 22.62
C GLN A 342 -4.78 -6.43 23.03
N ILE A 343 -4.09 -5.81 24.00
CA ILE A 343 -2.86 -6.36 24.58
C ILE A 343 -3.17 -7.54 25.52
N GLU A 344 -4.20 -7.43 26.34
CA GLU A 344 -4.54 -8.43 27.36
C GLU A 344 -5.33 -9.62 26.79
N ARG A 345 -6.20 -9.35 25.82
CA ARG A 345 -7.08 -10.33 25.16
C ARG A 345 -6.98 -10.15 23.64
N PRO A 346 -5.83 -10.50 23.07
CA PRO A 346 -5.58 -10.26 21.65
C PRO A 346 -6.54 -11.05 20.77
N LEU A 347 -7.09 -10.38 19.75
CA LEU A 347 -7.71 -11.05 18.62
C LEU A 347 -6.57 -11.63 17.78
N ILE A 348 -6.25 -12.90 18.00
CA ILE A 348 -5.26 -13.65 17.22
C ILE A 348 -5.97 -14.87 16.67
N LEU A 349 -6.12 -14.91 15.37
CA LEU A 349 -6.79 -16.01 14.68
C LEU A 349 -5.72 -16.91 14.06
N TRP A 350 -5.38 -17.98 14.73
CA TRP A 350 -4.35 -18.95 14.32
C TRP A 350 -4.70 -19.74 13.05
N HIS A 351 -5.96 -19.67 12.60
CA HIS A 351 -6.50 -20.48 11.51
C HIS A 351 -7.00 -19.67 10.30
N ILE A 352 -6.75 -18.36 10.24
CA ILE A 352 -7.13 -17.57 9.07
C ILE A 352 -6.01 -17.59 8.06
N ALA A 353 -6.32 -18.06 6.85
CA ALA A 353 -5.46 -17.90 5.70
C ALA A 353 -5.53 -16.42 5.26
N LEU A 354 -4.45 -15.68 5.49
CA LEU A 354 -4.28 -14.34 4.92
C LEU A 354 -3.87 -14.47 3.45
N PRO A 355 -4.32 -13.55 2.57
CA PRO A 355 -3.87 -13.54 1.19
C PRO A 355 -2.35 -13.39 1.12
N THR A 356 -1.72 -14.16 0.28
CA THR A 356 -0.27 -14.11 0.04
C THR A 356 0.05 -13.27 -1.19
N TRP A 357 1.29 -12.80 -1.30
CA TRP A 357 1.75 -12.13 -2.52
C TRP A 357 1.80 -13.08 -3.72
N ASP A 358 1.97 -14.38 -3.49
CA ASP A 358 1.93 -15.40 -4.54
C ASP A 358 0.52 -15.54 -5.11
N GLU A 359 -0.51 -15.62 -4.26
CA GLU A 359 -1.91 -15.61 -4.68
C GLU A 359 -2.30 -14.30 -5.38
N CYS A 360 -1.84 -13.15 -4.88
CA CYS A 360 -2.06 -11.86 -5.54
C CYS A 360 -1.48 -11.86 -6.96
N ALA A 361 -0.24 -12.32 -7.12
CA ALA A 361 0.40 -12.40 -8.44
C ALA A 361 -0.28 -13.41 -9.37
N GLU A 362 -0.75 -14.55 -8.85
CA GLU A 362 -1.49 -15.55 -9.61
C GLU A 362 -2.85 -15.03 -10.10
N GLN A 363 -3.60 -14.35 -9.26
CA GLN A 363 -4.87 -13.74 -9.64
C GLN A 363 -4.66 -12.66 -10.71
N LEU A 364 -3.62 -11.82 -10.59
CA LEU A 364 -3.26 -10.84 -11.61
C LEU A 364 -2.85 -11.51 -12.92
N LEU A 365 -2.05 -12.57 -12.86
CA LEU A 365 -1.65 -13.35 -14.04
C LEU A 365 -2.86 -13.92 -14.76
N ALA A 366 -3.83 -14.48 -14.03
CA ALA A 366 -5.07 -14.98 -14.62
C ALA A 366 -5.88 -13.89 -15.33
N VAL A 367 -5.92 -12.66 -14.78
CA VAL A 367 -6.54 -11.50 -15.45
C VAL A 367 -5.82 -11.19 -16.76
N TYR A 368 -4.49 -11.16 -16.78
CA TYR A 368 -3.71 -10.85 -17.99
C TYR A 368 -3.88 -11.91 -19.08
N GLN A 369 -3.88 -13.18 -18.69
CA GLN A 369 -4.10 -14.32 -19.61
C GLN A 369 -5.47 -14.25 -20.28
N ASN A 370 -6.51 -13.93 -19.53
CA ASN A 370 -7.86 -13.77 -20.06
C ASN A 370 -7.96 -12.62 -21.07
N ILE A 371 -7.23 -11.53 -20.87
CA ILE A 371 -7.18 -10.40 -21.80
C ILE A 371 -6.48 -10.80 -23.09
N ASP A 372 -5.32 -11.46 -23.00
CA ASP A 372 -4.55 -11.89 -24.15
C ASP A 372 -5.31 -12.91 -25.00
N LEU A 373 -5.94 -13.90 -24.37
CA LEU A 373 -6.77 -14.89 -25.05
C LEU A 373 -7.93 -14.27 -25.84
N LYS A 374 -8.63 -13.28 -25.25
CA LYS A 374 -9.70 -12.55 -25.95
C LYS A 374 -9.20 -11.84 -27.18
N ARG A 375 -7.99 -11.22 -27.11
CA ARG A 375 -7.39 -10.53 -28.26
C ARG A 375 -7.03 -11.49 -29.38
N GLN A 376 -6.46 -12.64 -29.05
CA GLN A 376 -6.12 -13.67 -30.06
C GLN A 376 -7.38 -14.18 -30.77
N LEU A 377 -8.47 -14.39 -30.05
CA LEU A 377 -9.76 -14.80 -30.63
C LEU A 377 -10.43 -13.71 -31.49
N GLN A 378 -10.14 -12.44 -31.27
CA GLN A 378 -10.66 -11.33 -32.07
C GLN A 378 -9.81 -11.05 -33.31
N ALA A 379 -8.56 -11.49 -33.32
CA ALA A 379 -7.62 -11.32 -34.42
C ALA A 379 -7.63 -12.51 -35.42
N SER A 380 -8.20 -13.66 -35.01
CA SER A 380 -8.44 -14.84 -35.85
C SER A 380 -9.80 -14.76 -36.56
#